data_347ed828d0f5570edbec9193aa6cf9a9
#
_entry.id   347ed828d0f5570edbec9193aa6cf9a9
#
_cell.length_a   1.000
_cell.length_b   1.000
_cell.length_c   1.000
_cell.angle_alpha   90.00
_cell.angle_beta   90.00
_cell.angle_gamma   90.00
#
_symmetry.space_group_name_H-M   'P 1'
#
loop_
_entity.id
_entity.type
_entity.pdbx_description
1 polymer ?
#
loop_
_entity_poly.entity_id
_entity_poly.type
_entity_poly.pdbx_seq_one_letter_code
_entity_poly.pdbx_strand_id
1 'polypeptide(L)'
;GLMVTTWSELNTFEQWSGFLALVVLGGGQTWLVFRGLLIGRLPLAWSQAGMVALQRGLIDGPNGAIACFEKGWDAEEEHLNPMAYVALHRLNLFIGEEEKALEWWFALEDVGGEKGVAPEWIQALHEGLIRLDPESVSRLPALADAEE
;
A
#
# COMPACT_ATOMS: atom_id res chain seq x y z
N GLY A 1 39.30 43.30 14.95
CA GLY A 1 39.10 44.13 13.89
C GLY A 1 38.66 43.51 12.58
N LEU A 2 39.06 44.10 11.50
CA LEU A 2 38.71 43.66 10.15
C LEU A 2 39.16 42.23 9.85
N MET A 3 40.32 41.81 10.32
CA MET A 3 40.83 40.44 10.11
C MET A 3 39.97 39.41 10.80
N VAL A 4 39.46 39.69 11.99
CA VAL A 4 38.59 38.77 12.73
C VAL A 4 37.24 38.64 12.01
N THR A 5 36.69 39.73 11.50
CA THR A 5 35.44 39.70 10.75
C THR A 5 35.59 38.93 9.43
N THR A 6 36.68 39.15 8.70
CA THR A 6 36.98 38.46 7.46
C THR A 6 37.20 36.95 7.70
N TRP A 7 37.91 36.63 8.77
CA TRP A 7 38.13 35.22 9.17
C TRP A 7 36.80 34.54 9.52
N SER A 8 35.96 35.26 10.28
CA SER A 8 34.63 34.74 10.66
C SER A 8 33.75 34.53 9.45
N GLU A 9 33.78 35.42 8.46
CA GLU A 9 33.02 35.27 7.22
C GLU A 9 33.53 34.10 6.38
N LEU A 10 34.86 33.97 6.25
CA LEU A 10 35.46 32.83 5.54
C LEU A 10 35.11 31.50 6.22
N ASN A 11 35.18 31.49 7.55
CA ASN A 11 34.86 30.27 8.32
C ASN A 11 33.41 29.92 8.19
N THR A 12 32.51 30.87 8.20
CA THR A 12 31.09 30.65 7.97
C THR A 12 30.82 30.12 6.57
N PHE A 13 31.49 30.67 5.56
CA PHE A 13 31.35 30.21 4.18
C PHE A 13 31.84 28.78 4.03
N GLU A 14 32.98 28.42 4.62
CA GLU A 14 33.49 27.04 4.60
C GLU A 14 32.54 26.10 5.34
N GLN A 15 31.98 26.52 6.47
CA GLN A 15 30.99 25.72 7.20
C GLN A 15 29.73 25.48 6.37
N TRP A 16 29.23 26.50 5.71
CA TRP A 16 28.07 26.39 4.84
C TRP A 16 28.34 25.52 3.62
N SER A 17 29.54 25.67 3.00
CA SER A 17 29.94 24.82 1.87
C SER A 17 30.04 23.36 2.28
N GLY A 18 30.68 23.10 3.43
CA GLY A 18 30.78 21.74 3.98
C GLY A 18 29.43 21.16 4.34
N PHE A 19 28.59 21.96 4.98
CA PHE A 19 27.22 21.54 5.34
C PHE A 19 26.39 21.24 4.08
N LEU A 20 26.47 22.12 3.08
CA LEU A 20 25.76 21.90 1.80
C LEU A 20 26.24 20.62 1.11
N ALA A 21 27.54 20.38 1.08
CA ALA A 21 28.11 19.16 0.51
C ALA A 21 27.61 17.92 1.26
N LEU A 22 27.58 17.97 2.60
CA LEU A 22 27.05 16.89 3.43
C LEU A 22 25.56 16.67 3.19
N VAL A 23 24.78 17.73 3.05
CA VAL A 23 23.34 17.65 2.75
C VAL A 23 23.13 17.03 1.36
N VAL A 24 23.91 17.45 0.36
CA VAL A 24 23.79 16.91 -1.00
C VAL A 24 24.20 15.44 -1.04
N LEU A 25 25.33 15.08 -0.42
CA LEU A 25 25.82 13.69 -0.40
C LEU A 25 24.95 12.80 0.50
N GLY A 26 24.69 13.25 1.72
CA GLY A 26 23.86 12.51 2.67
C GLY A 26 22.39 12.49 2.26
N GLY A 27 21.89 13.61 1.75
CA GLY A 27 20.53 13.73 1.24
C GLY A 27 20.30 12.88 -0.01
N GLY A 28 21.30 12.79 -0.89
CA GLY A 28 21.24 11.94 -2.07
C GLY A 28 21.16 10.46 -1.71
N GLN A 29 22.00 10.01 -0.78
CA GLN A 29 21.96 8.65 -0.28
C GLN A 29 20.66 8.36 0.47
N THR A 30 20.24 9.27 1.33
CA THR A 30 18.98 9.16 2.06
C THR A 30 17.80 9.10 1.09
N TRP A 31 17.83 9.92 0.04
CA TRP A 31 16.79 9.91 -1.00
C TRP A 31 16.74 8.57 -1.74
N LEU A 32 17.91 8.00 -2.12
CA LEU A 32 17.95 6.70 -2.80
C LEU A 32 17.41 5.58 -1.92
N VAL A 33 17.80 5.55 -0.64
CA VAL A 33 17.30 4.59 0.33
C VAL A 33 15.80 4.79 0.56
N PHE A 34 15.37 6.03 0.76
CA PHE A 34 13.98 6.39 0.99
C PHE A 34 13.13 6.06 -0.22
N ARG A 35 13.61 6.35 -1.44
CA ARG A 35 12.93 5.98 -2.68
C ARG A 35 12.78 4.48 -2.80
N GLY A 36 13.83 3.71 -2.50
CA GLY A 36 13.76 2.25 -2.49
C GLY A 36 12.75 1.72 -1.50
N LEU A 37 12.73 2.29 -0.28
CA LEU A 37 11.76 1.94 0.75
C LEU A 37 10.34 2.35 0.36
N LEU A 38 10.16 3.52 -0.24
CA LEU A 38 8.85 4.00 -0.72
C LEU A 38 8.31 3.11 -1.82
N ILE A 39 9.12 2.76 -2.80
CA ILE A 39 8.70 1.89 -3.90
C ILE A 39 8.28 0.53 -3.35
N GLY A 40 9.03 -0.02 -2.38
CA GLY A 40 8.67 -1.27 -1.72
C GLY A 40 7.47 -1.17 -0.79
N ARG A 41 7.17 0.03 -0.25
CA ARG A 41 6.07 0.25 0.68
C ARG A 41 4.80 0.82 0.06
N LEU A 42 4.86 1.31 -1.18
CA LEU A 42 3.68 1.87 -1.84
C LEU A 42 2.52 0.87 -1.92
N PRO A 43 2.72 -0.40 -2.32
CA PRO A 43 1.63 -1.36 -2.31
C PRO A 43 1.04 -1.56 -0.91
N LEU A 44 1.88 -1.59 0.13
CA LEU A 44 1.42 -1.72 1.52
C LEU A 44 0.64 -0.48 1.97
N ALA A 45 1.12 0.72 1.62
CA ALA A 45 0.43 1.97 1.94
C ALA A 45 -0.96 2.02 1.29
N TRP A 46 -1.08 1.59 0.05
CA TRP A 46 -2.37 1.51 -0.64
C TRP A 46 -3.28 0.46 -0.03
N SER A 47 -2.73 -0.67 0.41
CA SER A 47 -3.50 -1.70 1.12
C SER A 47 -4.06 -1.17 2.44
N GLN A 48 -3.26 -0.41 3.20
CA GLN A 48 -3.72 0.24 4.42
C GLN A 48 -4.79 1.28 4.14
N ALA A 49 -4.61 2.09 3.10
CA ALA A 49 -5.61 3.08 2.68
C ALA A 49 -6.92 2.39 2.26
N GLY A 50 -6.83 1.25 1.58
CA GLY A 50 -7.98 0.44 1.20
C GLY A 50 -8.74 -0.08 2.42
N MET A 51 -8.04 -0.56 3.44
CA MET A 51 -8.67 -1.01 4.68
C MET A 51 -9.33 0.15 5.44
N VAL A 52 -8.71 1.32 5.46
CA VAL A 52 -9.30 2.52 6.07
C VAL A 52 -10.58 2.94 5.32
N ALA A 53 -10.53 2.93 3.98
CA ALA A 53 -11.70 3.23 3.15
C ALA A 53 -12.84 2.24 3.44
N LEU A 54 -12.53 0.96 3.57
CA LEU A 54 -13.47 -0.09 3.93
C LEU A 54 -14.13 0.20 5.28
N GLN A 55 -13.34 0.56 6.29
CA GLN A 55 -13.85 0.90 7.62
C GLN A 55 -14.79 2.11 7.59
N ARG A 56 -14.57 3.02 6.65
CA ARG A 56 -15.43 4.20 6.43
C ARG A 56 -16.63 3.91 5.57
N GLY A 57 -16.79 2.68 5.07
CA GLY A 57 -17.88 2.31 4.20
C GLY A 57 -17.72 2.72 2.74
N LEU A 58 -16.53 3.16 2.33
CA LEU A 58 -16.23 3.56 0.97
C LEU A 58 -15.66 2.37 0.20
N ILE A 59 -16.48 1.70 -0.57
CA ILE A 59 -16.07 0.49 -1.32
C ILE A 59 -15.74 0.84 -2.76
N ASP A 60 -16.67 1.43 -3.49
CA ASP A 60 -16.49 1.84 -4.88
C ASP A 60 -16.19 3.34 -4.99
N GLY A 61 -15.99 3.82 -6.22
CA GLY A 61 -15.68 5.21 -6.48
C GLY A 61 -14.18 5.51 -6.41
N PRO A 62 -13.78 6.76 -6.73
CA PRO A 62 -12.36 7.10 -6.89
C PRO A 62 -11.53 7.07 -5.60
N ASN A 63 -12.18 7.18 -4.44
CA ASN A 63 -11.52 7.15 -3.14
C ASN A 63 -11.92 5.91 -2.33
N GLY A 64 -12.59 4.95 -2.96
CA GLY A 64 -13.04 3.74 -2.29
C GLY A 64 -11.94 2.69 -2.13
N ALA A 65 -12.27 1.63 -1.41
CA ALA A 65 -11.35 0.54 -1.13
C ALA A 65 -10.86 -0.13 -2.42
N ILE A 66 -11.73 -0.37 -3.38
CA ILE A 66 -11.37 -0.99 -4.66
C ILE A 66 -10.32 -0.15 -5.39
N ALA A 67 -10.54 1.17 -5.49
CA ALA A 67 -9.59 2.07 -6.13
C ALA A 67 -8.23 2.07 -5.43
N CYS A 68 -8.22 2.02 -4.10
CA CYS A 68 -6.99 1.95 -3.33
C CYS A 68 -6.20 0.67 -3.61
N PHE A 69 -6.88 -0.47 -3.63
CA PHE A 69 -6.21 -1.75 -3.92
C PHE A 69 -5.76 -1.85 -5.39
N GLU A 70 -6.51 -1.28 -6.32
CA GLU A 70 -6.10 -1.21 -7.72
C GLU A 70 -4.84 -0.35 -7.90
N LYS A 71 -4.76 0.77 -7.20
CA LYS A 71 -3.57 1.63 -7.20
C LYS A 71 -2.37 0.92 -6.58
N GLY A 72 -2.59 0.15 -5.52
CA GLY A 72 -1.56 -0.67 -4.92
C GLY A 72 -1.04 -1.75 -5.85
N TRP A 73 -1.95 -2.39 -6.57
CA TRP A 73 -1.60 -3.38 -7.59
C TRP A 73 -0.79 -2.73 -8.73
N ASP A 74 -1.24 -1.57 -9.22
CA ASP A 74 -0.58 -0.83 -10.28
C ASP A 74 0.82 -0.33 -9.87
N ALA A 75 1.02 -0.01 -8.60
CA ALA A 75 2.30 0.46 -8.08
C ALA A 75 3.36 -0.64 -8.02
N GLU A 76 2.97 -1.90 -8.09
CA GLU A 76 3.88 -3.04 -8.08
C GLU A 76 4.14 -3.52 -9.50
N GLU A 77 5.40 -3.44 -9.96
CA GLU A 77 5.77 -3.79 -11.34
C GLU A 77 5.52 -5.28 -11.64
N GLU A 78 5.83 -6.16 -10.70
CA GLU A 78 5.75 -7.59 -10.90
C GLU A 78 4.37 -8.19 -10.63
N HIS A 79 3.48 -7.42 -9.97
CA HIS A 79 2.11 -7.84 -9.64
C HIS A 79 2.04 -9.19 -8.93
N LEU A 80 2.99 -9.45 -8.01
CA LEU A 80 3.08 -10.72 -7.28
C LEU A 80 2.45 -10.69 -5.90
N ASN A 81 1.98 -9.51 -5.43
CA ASN A 81 1.42 -9.38 -4.09
C ASN A 81 0.01 -9.97 -4.03
N PRO A 82 -0.19 -11.10 -3.32
CA PRO A 82 -1.50 -11.75 -3.28
C PRO A 82 -2.54 -10.95 -2.50
N MET A 83 -2.15 -10.04 -1.60
CA MET A 83 -3.09 -9.23 -0.83
C MET A 83 -4.01 -8.39 -1.72
N ALA A 84 -3.44 -7.75 -2.74
CA ALA A 84 -4.23 -6.94 -3.67
C ALA A 84 -5.27 -7.79 -4.40
N TYR A 85 -4.88 -8.97 -4.85
CA TYR A 85 -5.79 -9.88 -5.55
C TYR A 85 -6.91 -10.39 -4.65
N VAL A 86 -6.59 -10.77 -3.42
CA VAL A 86 -7.60 -11.20 -2.44
C VAL A 86 -8.60 -10.08 -2.19
N ALA A 87 -8.10 -8.89 -1.90
CA ALA A 87 -8.96 -7.73 -1.63
C ALA A 87 -9.86 -7.41 -2.83
N LEU A 88 -9.29 -7.32 -4.03
CA LEU A 88 -10.03 -6.99 -5.23
C LEU A 88 -11.07 -8.07 -5.57
N HIS A 89 -10.74 -9.33 -5.36
CA HIS A 89 -11.69 -10.42 -5.52
C HIS A 89 -12.89 -10.26 -4.58
N ARG A 90 -12.63 -10.11 -3.27
CA ARG A 90 -13.68 -10.01 -2.26
C ARG A 90 -14.53 -8.74 -2.40
N LEU A 91 -13.87 -7.61 -2.66
CA LEU A 91 -14.58 -6.33 -2.82
C LEU A 91 -15.48 -6.33 -4.05
N ASN A 92 -15.03 -6.89 -5.17
CA ASN A 92 -15.86 -6.99 -6.37
C ASN A 92 -17.04 -7.97 -6.17
N LEU A 93 -16.83 -9.06 -5.44
CA LEU A 93 -17.93 -9.94 -5.06
C LEU A 93 -18.96 -9.18 -4.20
N PHE A 94 -18.49 -8.37 -3.27
CA PHE A 94 -19.34 -7.60 -2.36
C PHE A 94 -20.25 -6.64 -3.13
N ILE A 95 -19.71 -5.95 -4.14
CA ILE A 95 -20.52 -5.00 -4.94
C ILE A 95 -21.30 -5.65 -6.08
N GLY A 96 -21.18 -6.97 -6.25
CA GLY A 96 -21.90 -7.69 -7.30
C GLY A 96 -21.25 -7.72 -8.67
N GLU A 97 -19.98 -7.28 -8.77
CA GLU A 97 -19.19 -7.32 -10.00
C GLU A 97 -18.53 -8.69 -10.16
N GLU A 98 -19.34 -9.69 -10.50
CA GLU A 98 -18.92 -11.10 -10.50
C GLU A 98 -17.84 -11.39 -11.55
N GLU A 99 -17.89 -10.77 -12.73
CA GLU A 99 -16.90 -10.98 -13.79
C GLU A 99 -15.52 -10.45 -13.37
N LYS A 100 -15.47 -9.26 -12.79
CA LYS A 100 -14.23 -8.68 -12.27
C LYS A 100 -13.69 -9.48 -11.10
N ALA A 101 -14.57 -9.95 -10.22
CA ALA A 101 -14.17 -10.79 -9.10
C ALA A 101 -13.53 -12.08 -9.60
N LEU A 102 -14.06 -12.67 -10.65
CA LEU A 102 -13.53 -13.91 -11.24
C LEU A 102 -12.17 -13.65 -11.90
N GLU A 103 -12.00 -12.53 -12.59
CA GLU A 103 -10.72 -12.14 -13.17
C GLU A 103 -9.63 -12.02 -12.09
N TRP A 104 -9.96 -11.37 -10.98
CA TRP A 104 -9.03 -11.24 -9.85
C TRP A 104 -8.75 -12.58 -9.17
N TRP A 105 -9.73 -13.45 -9.11
CA TRP A 105 -9.54 -14.82 -8.59
C TRP A 105 -8.54 -15.59 -9.42
N PHE A 106 -8.67 -15.59 -10.74
CA PHE A 106 -7.72 -16.27 -11.62
C PHE A 106 -6.31 -15.67 -11.51
N ALA A 107 -6.21 -14.35 -11.43
CA ALA A 107 -4.92 -13.70 -11.21
C ALA A 107 -4.30 -14.10 -9.87
N LEU A 108 -5.09 -14.24 -8.82
CA LEU A 108 -4.65 -14.72 -7.52
C LEU A 108 -4.11 -16.14 -7.60
N GLU A 109 -4.81 -17.03 -8.31
CA GLU A 109 -4.36 -18.42 -8.50
C GLU A 109 -3.00 -18.47 -9.23
N ASP A 110 -2.80 -17.59 -10.21
CA ASP A 110 -1.54 -17.51 -10.96
C ASP A 110 -0.35 -17.11 -10.07
N VAL A 111 -0.57 -16.38 -9.01
CA VAL A 111 0.51 -15.97 -8.09
C VAL A 111 0.62 -16.87 -6.85
N GLY A 112 -0.09 -18.01 -6.84
CA GLY A 112 0.03 -18.99 -5.77
C GLY A 112 -1.14 -19.05 -4.79
N GLY A 113 -2.20 -18.29 -5.03
CA GLY A 113 -3.40 -18.32 -4.19
C GLY A 113 -3.25 -17.55 -2.89
N GLU A 114 -4.16 -17.78 -1.96
CA GLU A 114 -4.26 -17.06 -0.70
C GLU A 114 -3.20 -17.43 0.33
N LYS A 115 -2.43 -18.46 0.10
CA LYS A 115 -1.47 -19.00 1.07
C LYS A 115 -0.42 -17.99 1.53
N GLY A 116 -0.10 -17.01 0.67
CA GLY A 116 0.86 -15.96 1.00
C GLY A 116 0.29 -14.81 1.80
N VAL A 117 -1.00 -14.81 2.09
CA VAL A 117 -1.67 -13.72 2.80
C VAL A 117 -1.96 -14.17 4.23
N ALA A 118 -1.69 -13.29 5.20
CA ALA A 118 -1.97 -13.57 6.60
C ALA A 118 -3.47 -13.80 6.82
N PRO A 119 -3.87 -14.92 7.46
CA PRO A 119 -5.29 -15.20 7.71
C PRO A 119 -5.99 -14.10 8.51
N GLU A 120 -5.27 -13.45 9.42
CA GLU A 120 -5.80 -12.36 10.24
C GLU A 120 -6.21 -11.16 9.37
N TRP A 121 -5.45 -10.90 8.31
CA TRP A 121 -5.76 -9.81 7.39
C TRP A 121 -7.00 -10.11 6.56
N ILE A 122 -7.13 -11.35 6.05
CA ILE A 122 -8.31 -11.79 5.30
C ILE A 122 -9.53 -11.72 6.21
N GLN A 123 -9.39 -12.15 7.45
CA GLN A 123 -10.46 -12.09 8.45
C GLN A 123 -10.91 -10.65 8.69
N ALA A 124 -9.95 -9.72 8.86
CA ALA A 124 -10.25 -8.31 9.05
C ALA A 124 -11.01 -7.72 7.86
N LEU A 125 -10.62 -8.11 6.64
CA LEU A 125 -11.31 -7.71 5.41
C LEU A 125 -12.75 -8.20 5.41
N HIS A 126 -12.97 -9.49 5.70
CA HIS A 126 -14.31 -10.09 5.73
C HIS A 126 -15.17 -9.46 6.83
N GLU A 127 -14.63 -9.25 8.02
CA GLU A 127 -15.35 -8.59 9.12
C GLU A 127 -15.80 -7.19 8.75
N GLY A 128 -14.93 -6.43 8.05
CA GLY A 128 -15.27 -5.11 7.56
C GLY A 128 -16.43 -5.13 6.57
N LEU A 129 -16.43 -6.08 5.64
CA LEU A 129 -17.50 -6.24 4.66
C LEU A 129 -18.82 -6.70 5.31
N ILE A 130 -18.74 -7.66 6.21
CA ILE A 130 -19.92 -8.18 6.93
C ILE A 130 -20.55 -7.09 7.81
N ARG A 131 -19.73 -6.22 8.39
CA ARG A 131 -20.22 -5.10 9.18
C ARG A 131 -21.04 -4.12 8.34
N LEU A 132 -20.63 -3.88 7.09
CA LEU A 132 -21.34 -2.98 6.18
C LEU A 132 -22.62 -3.60 5.65
N ASP A 133 -22.60 -4.90 5.35
CA ASP A 133 -23.75 -5.64 4.86
C ASP A 133 -23.69 -7.09 5.39
N PRO A 134 -24.43 -7.40 6.45
CA PRO A 134 -24.43 -8.75 7.01
C PRO A 134 -24.87 -9.83 6.03
N GLU A 135 -25.66 -9.50 5.02
CA GLU A 135 -26.11 -10.46 4.00
C GLU A 135 -24.98 -10.85 3.03
N SER A 136 -23.89 -10.07 3.00
CA SER A 136 -22.76 -10.37 2.13
C SER A 136 -22.05 -11.68 2.49
N VAL A 137 -22.27 -12.20 3.69
CA VAL A 137 -21.72 -13.50 4.13
C VAL A 137 -22.00 -14.60 3.11
N SER A 138 -23.20 -14.60 2.52
CA SER A 138 -23.58 -15.62 1.53
C SER A 138 -22.85 -15.48 0.20
N ARG A 139 -22.30 -14.29 -0.09
CA ARG A 139 -21.59 -13.99 -1.33
C ARG A 139 -20.07 -14.11 -1.21
N LEU A 140 -19.55 -14.05 0.01
CA LEU A 140 -18.13 -14.17 0.27
C LEU A 140 -17.75 -15.62 0.52
N PRO A 141 -16.55 -16.04 0.12
CA PRO A 141 -16.06 -17.37 0.50
C PRO A 141 -16.07 -17.50 2.02
N ALA A 142 -16.58 -18.61 2.51
CA ALA A 142 -16.68 -18.85 3.93
C ALA A 142 -15.29 -18.88 4.57
N LEU A 143 -15.13 -18.21 5.71
CA LEU A 143 -13.89 -18.27 6.48
C LEU A 143 -13.56 -19.70 6.92
N ALA A 144 -14.58 -20.54 7.08
CA ALA A 144 -14.40 -21.94 7.42
C ALA A 144 -13.63 -22.71 6.32
N ASP A 145 -13.78 -22.33 5.06
CA ASP A 145 -13.03 -22.94 3.95
C ASP A 145 -11.55 -22.56 4.00
N ALA A 146 -11.23 -21.41 4.58
CA ALA A 146 -9.86 -20.96 4.76
C ALA A 146 -9.18 -21.62 5.98
N GLU A 147 -9.96 -22.15 6.91
CA GLU A 147 -9.44 -22.86 8.09
C GLU A 147 -9.20 -24.36 7.80
N GLU A 148 -9.81 -24.85 6.76
CA GLU A 148 -9.57 -26.21 6.27
C GLU A 148 -8.32 -26.29 5.38
#